data_3b32bd30522f4d904db55ca2313ec4d1
#
_entry.id   3b32bd30522f4d904db55ca2313ec4d1
#
_cell.length_a   1.000
_cell.length_b   1.000
_cell.length_c   1.000
_cell.angle_alpha   90.00
_cell.angle_beta   90.00
_cell.angle_gamma   90.00
#
_symmetry.space_group_name_H-M   'P 1'
#
loop_
_entity.id
_entity.type
_entity.pdbx_description
1 polymer ?
#
loop_
_entity_poly.entity_id
_entity_poly.type
_entity_poly.pdbx_seq_one_letter_code
_entity_poly.pdbx_strand_id
1 'polypeptide(L)'
;MSFYREVSSLKQILCLSNEPWSTSPGRTQQLLSRLRDTQILYFAPPAGRRDRSFRQKGQKVRPNVTVYTLPPTLFPVSEQYSRLFLRNQRKLGRFIADKAARHRFQSPLLWTTSPEQVHLLDHLEYDGLVYDCDRDWEELPPLWEGALANNADIVFAASPLLADRLSPCSSNIAQLPNGVNYPMFSGEGGSIQSDPLPQVHGPVLGWAVVIHRELDLSPILYAARERPGWTFLLLGRQEDNPLLPRLRRQPNVALAGPCPLNEVPDWLFRCDVLLELLREDRPDSDVISGRLYEYLSTGKPIVSMLWPEQVEIFPDVVYGAHDEREFLTLCQHALEEAPGFVSQRRQSYGAAAAWSLRAAAVSRSLDTAGLL
;
A
#
# COMPACT_ATOMS: atom_id res chain seq x y z
N MET A 1 2.47 37.44 -34.92
CA MET A 1 3.24 36.61 -33.98
C MET A 1 2.31 35.48 -33.55
N SER A 2 2.49 34.30 -34.17
CA SER A 2 1.65 33.11 -33.93
C SER A 2 2.20 32.39 -32.70
N PHE A 3 1.43 32.39 -31.61
CA PHE A 3 1.70 31.53 -30.46
C PHE A 3 1.27 30.11 -30.86
N TYR A 4 2.17 29.32 -31.42
CA TYR A 4 2.05 27.88 -31.38
C TYR A 4 2.18 27.45 -29.90
N ARG A 5 1.06 27.21 -29.23
CA ARG A 5 1.04 26.33 -28.07
C ARG A 5 1.52 24.97 -28.60
N GLU A 6 2.73 24.57 -28.24
CA GLU A 6 3.12 23.17 -28.29
C GLU A 6 2.03 22.41 -27.50
N VAL A 7 1.25 21.64 -28.21
CA VAL A 7 0.37 20.65 -27.58
C VAL A 7 1.33 19.61 -27.03
N SER A 8 1.75 19.76 -25.79
CA SER A 8 2.48 18.74 -25.05
C SER A 8 1.70 17.44 -25.23
N SER A 9 2.27 16.50 -25.95
CA SER A 9 1.67 15.18 -26.12
C SER A 9 1.57 14.55 -24.74
N LEU A 10 0.37 14.09 -24.35
CA LEU A 10 0.17 13.41 -23.08
C LEU A 10 1.17 12.24 -22.99
N LYS A 11 1.91 12.18 -21.90
CA LYS A 11 2.82 11.06 -21.62
C LYS A 11 2.01 9.78 -21.42
N GLN A 12 2.46 8.71 -22.03
CA GLN A 12 1.74 7.43 -22.07
C GLN A 12 2.38 6.43 -21.11
N ILE A 13 1.60 5.83 -20.23
CA ILE A 13 2.09 4.86 -19.25
C ILE A 13 1.33 3.54 -19.40
N LEU A 14 2.05 2.46 -19.62
CA LEU A 14 1.55 1.08 -19.46
C LEU A 14 1.90 0.62 -18.06
N CYS A 15 0.94 0.47 -17.19
CA CYS A 15 1.16 -0.03 -15.84
C CYS A 15 0.79 -1.51 -15.76
N LEU A 16 1.74 -2.35 -15.42
CA LEU A 16 1.55 -3.74 -15.04
C LEU A 16 1.48 -3.80 -13.51
N SER A 17 0.29 -3.99 -12.96
CA SER A 17 0.11 -4.02 -11.51
C SER A 17 -0.06 -5.44 -11.00
N ASN A 18 0.47 -5.69 -9.81
CA ASN A 18 0.20 -6.88 -9.01
C ASN A 18 -1.09 -6.78 -8.18
N GLU A 19 -1.77 -5.62 -8.21
CA GLU A 19 -3.01 -5.37 -7.49
C GLU A 19 -4.17 -5.00 -8.44
N PRO A 20 -5.41 -5.44 -8.13
CA PRO A 20 -6.58 -5.00 -8.88
C PRO A 20 -6.87 -3.51 -8.60
N TRP A 21 -7.45 -2.82 -9.57
CA TRP A 21 -7.99 -1.48 -9.30
C TRP A 21 -9.15 -1.57 -8.32
N SER A 22 -9.05 -0.87 -7.21
CA SER A 22 -9.95 -1.00 -6.06
C SER A 22 -10.56 0.33 -5.64
N THR A 23 -11.68 0.27 -4.91
CA THR A 23 -12.25 1.41 -4.18
C THR A 23 -11.43 1.78 -2.94
N SER A 24 -10.61 0.84 -2.43
CA SER A 24 -9.56 1.11 -1.45
C SER A 24 -8.21 1.11 -2.18
N PRO A 25 -7.76 2.29 -2.66
CA PRO A 25 -6.64 2.38 -3.58
C PRO A 25 -5.31 2.08 -2.89
N GLY A 26 -4.59 1.08 -3.41
CA GLY A 26 -3.22 0.77 -3.03
C GLY A 26 -2.19 1.77 -3.58
N ARG A 27 -0.89 1.55 -3.27
CA ARG A 27 0.23 2.42 -3.62
C ARG A 27 0.27 2.83 -5.10
N THR A 28 0.30 1.86 -6.01
CA THR A 28 0.37 2.11 -7.44
C THR A 28 -0.78 2.96 -7.95
N GLN A 29 -1.99 2.66 -7.49
CA GLN A 29 -3.21 3.40 -7.84
C GLN A 29 -3.16 4.83 -7.30
N GLN A 30 -2.66 5.04 -6.08
CA GLN A 30 -2.50 6.34 -5.45
C GLN A 30 -1.49 7.21 -6.20
N LEU A 31 -0.35 6.65 -6.58
CA LEU A 31 0.70 7.35 -7.31
C LEU A 31 0.23 7.73 -8.71
N LEU A 32 -0.12 6.73 -9.52
CA LEU A 32 -0.45 6.92 -10.93
C LEU A 32 -1.66 7.85 -11.14
N SER A 33 -2.68 7.77 -10.27
CA SER A 33 -3.85 8.63 -10.38
C SER A 33 -3.57 10.12 -10.12
N ARG A 34 -2.38 10.48 -9.61
CA ARG A 34 -1.95 11.84 -9.33
C ARG A 34 -0.90 12.37 -10.30
N LEU A 35 -0.39 11.54 -11.20
CA LEU A 35 0.49 12.02 -12.27
C LEU A 35 -0.32 12.86 -13.24
N ARG A 36 0.15 14.10 -13.47
CA ARG A 36 -0.51 15.05 -14.37
C ARG A 36 -0.07 14.82 -15.81
N ASP A 37 -0.88 15.25 -16.75
CA ASP A 37 -0.59 15.22 -18.18
C ASP A 37 -0.17 13.85 -18.72
N THR A 38 -0.75 12.79 -18.11
CA THR A 38 -0.50 11.40 -18.45
C THR A 38 -1.75 10.70 -18.93
N GLN A 39 -1.59 9.73 -19.85
CA GLN A 39 -2.61 8.75 -20.22
C GLN A 39 -2.13 7.37 -19.79
N ILE A 40 -2.94 6.66 -19.02
CA ILE A 40 -2.54 5.44 -18.35
C ILE A 40 -3.44 4.27 -18.75
N LEU A 41 -2.82 3.17 -19.20
CA LEU A 41 -3.45 1.87 -19.28
C LEU A 41 -2.95 1.02 -18.10
N TYR A 42 -3.86 0.74 -17.18
CA TYR A 42 -3.59 -0.05 -15.99
C TYR A 42 -4.03 -1.50 -16.23
N PHE A 43 -3.10 -2.42 -16.17
CA PHE A 43 -3.33 -3.84 -16.30
C PHE A 43 -3.32 -4.50 -14.94
N ALA A 44 -4.52 -4.82 -14.44
CA ALA A 44 -4.72 -5.57 -13.20
C ALA A 44 -4.27 -7.04 -13.36
N PRO A 45 -3.97 -7.75 -12.27
CA PRO A 45 -3.53 -9.13 -12.28
C PRO A 45 -4.38 -10.05 -13.14
N PRO A 46 -3.85 -11.22 -13.55
CA PRO A 46 -4.60 -12.19 -14.33
C PRO A 46 -5.90 -12.59 -13.66
N ALA A 47 -6.97 -12.60 -14.45
CA ALA A 47 -8.30 -13.06 -14.03
C ALA A 47 -8.25 -14.52 -13.52
N GLY A 48 -9.08 -14.84 -12.56
CA GLY A 48 -9.30 -16.24 -12.15
C GLY A 48 -9.80 -17.11 -13.30
N ARG A 49 -9.62 -18.42 -13.24
CA ARG A 49 -9.97 -19.35 -14.33
C ARG A 49 -11.42 -19.26 -14.82
N ARG A 50 -12.35 -18.93 -13.92
CA ARG A 50 -13.80 -18.78 -14.21
C ARG A 50 -14.20 -17.34 -14.49
N ASP A 51 -13.34 -16.38 -14.20
CA ASP A 51 -13.59 -14.96 -14.42
C ASP A 51 -13.35 -14.60 -15.88
N ARG A 52 -14.30 -13.91 -16.47
CA ARG A 52 -14.26 -13.44 -17.87
C ARG A 52 -14.09 -11.93 -17.98
N SER A 53 -13.76 -11.25 -16.90
CA SER A 53 -13.55 -9.79 -16.85
C SER A 53 -12.51 -9.32 -17.88
N PHE A 54 -11.48 -10.12 -18.18
CA PHE A 54 -10.49 -9.83 -19.21
C PHE A 54 -11.05 -9.67 -20.64
N ARG A 55 -12.28 -10.17 -20.89
CA ARG A 55 -12.98 -10.02 -22.18
C ARG A 55 -13.74 -8.72 -22.30
N GLN A 56 -13.93 -8.01 -21.20
CA GLN A 56 -14.68 -6.75 -21.18
C GLN A 56 -13.88 -5.64 -21.87
N LYS A 57 -14.60 -4.62 -22.30
CA LYS A 57 -13.98 -3.37 -22.74
C LYS A 57 -13.26 -2.74 -21.54
N GLY A 58 -12.17 -2.03 -21.80
CA GLY A 58 -11.45 -1.30 -20.76
C GLY A 58 -12.38 -0.39 -19.97
N GLN A 59 -12.30 -0.45 -18.66
CA GLN A 59 -13.08 0.37 -17.76
C GLN A 59 -12.37 1.72 -17.56
N LYS A 60 -12.98 2.80 -18.03
CA LYS A 60 -12.48 4.15 -17.75
C LYS A 60 -12.86 4.54 -16.33
N VAL A 61 -11.89 4.49 -15.43
CA VAL A 61 -12.08 4.73 -13.98
C VAL A 61 -11.76 6.18 -13.60
N ARG A 62 -10.95 6.86 -14.42
CA ARG A 62 -10.62 8.29 -14.32
C ARG A 62 -10.50 8.88 -15.74
N PRO A 63 -10.51 10.20 -15.89
CA PRO A 63 -10.37 10.83 -17.22
C PRO A 63 -9.14 10.36 -18.00
N ASN A 64 -8.05 10.08 -17.30
CA ASN A 64 -6.76 9.67 -17.86
C ASN A 64 -6.39 8.20 -17.62
N VAL A 65 -7.23 7.40 -16.92
CA VAL A 65 -6.92 6.00 -16.56
C VAL A 65 -7.97 5.06 -17.10
N THR A 66 -7.51 4.07 -17.87
CA THR A 66 -8.32 2.93 -18.34
C THR A 66 -7.76 1.63 -17.78
N VAL A 67 -8.61 0.85 -17.15
CA VAL A 67 -8.24 -0.42 -16.48
C VAL A 67 -8.64 -1.61 -17.33
N TYR A 68 -7.73 -2.56 -17.45
CA TYR A 68 -7.94 -3.88 -18.04
C TYR A 68 -7.54 -4.96 -17.04
N THR A 69 -8.25 -6.07 -17.03
CA THR A 69 -7.83 -7.27 -16.32
C THR A 69 -7.07 -8.19 -17.30
N LEU A 70 -5.91 -8.69 -16.89
CA LEU A 70 -5.13 -9.61 -17.71
C LEU A 70 -5.86 -10.96 -17.90
N PRO A 71 -5.70 -11.64 -19.06
CA PRO A 71 -6.30 -12.96 -19.28
C PRO A 71 -5.72 -14.00 -18.30
N PRO A 72 -6.52 -15.03 -17.92
CA PRO A 72 -6.09 -16.03 -16.97
C PRO A 72 -4.87 -16.80 -17.48
N THR A 73 -3.93 -17.04 -16.57
CA THR A 73 -2.79 -17.93 -16.77
C THR A 73 -3.13 -19.36 -16.33
N LEU A 74 -2.58 -20.36 -17.01
CA LEU A 74 -2.96 -21.76 -16.78
C LEU A 74 -2.22 -22.41 -15.60
N PHE A 75 -1.09 -21.84 -15.19
CA PHE A 75 -0.22 -22.40 -14.15
C PHE A 75 0.36 -21.31 -13.27
N PRO A 76 0.61 -21.62 -11.98
CA PRO A 76 1.29 -20.70 -11.08
C PRO A 76 2.76 -20.48 -11.52
N VAL A 77 3.34 -19.41 -11.03
CA VAL A 77 4.71 -18.94 -11.31
C VAL A 77 5.79 -19.96 -10.91
N SER A 78 5.45 -20.95 -10.07
CA SER A 78 6.37 -21.99 -9.56
C SER A 78 6.95 -22.92 -10.62
N GLU A 79 6.37 -23.00 -11.81
CA GLU A 79 6.91 -23.81 -12.92
C GLU A 79 7.74 -22.94 -13.87
N GLN A 80 8.86 -22.45 -13.35
CA GLN A 80 9.81 -21.60 -14.05
C GLN A 80 10.30 -22.26 -15.35
N TYR A 81 10.31 -21.47 -16.44
CA TYR A 81 10.86 -21.87 -17.75
C TYR A 81 10.16 -23.04 -18.47
N SER A 82 8.97 -23.45 -18.00
CA SER A 82 8.20 -24.42 -18.78
C SER A 82 7.73 -23.80 -20.10
N ARG A 83 7.55 -24.63 -21.15
CA ARG A 83 6.96 -24.15 -22.42
C ARG A 83 5.59 -23.48 -22.22
N LEU A 84 4.87 -23.89 -21.18
CA LEU A 84 3.58 -23.34 -20.81
C LEU A 84 3.71 -21.93 -20.18
N PHE A 85 4.70 -21.72 -19.32
CA PHE A 85 5.03 -20.42 -18.79
C PHE A 85 5.34 -19.42 -19.91
N LEU A 86 6.28 -19.75 -20.81
CA LEU A 86 6.62 -18.91 -21.95
C LEU A 86 5.42 -18.63 -22.87
N ARG A 87 4.54 -19.61 -23.07
CA ARG A 87 3.30 -19.42 -23.82
C ARG A 87 2.35 -18.44 -23.15
N ASN A 88 2.26 -18.51 -21.80
CA ASN A 88 1.47 -17.54 -21.02
C ASN A 88 2.03 -16.13 -21.18
N GLN A 89 3.34 -15.92 -21.02
CA GLN A 89 3.97 -14.62 -21.19
C GLN A 89 3.69 -14.02 -22.58
N ARG A 90 3.86 -14.79 -23.64
CA ARG A 90 3.51 -14.37 -25.01
C ARG A 90 2.03 -13.99 -25.17
N LYS A 91 1.14 -14.73 -24.49
CA LYS A 91 -0.30 -14.43 -24.52
C LYS A 91 -0.61 -13.11 -23.81
N LEU A 92 0.00 -12.89 -22.64
CA LEU A 92 -0.14 -11.66 -21.87
C LEU A 92 0.43 -10.47 -22.66
N GLY A 93 1.65 -10.59 -23.18
CA GLY A 93 2.29 -9.54 -23.98
C GLY A 93 1.44 -9.14 -25.20
N ARG A 94 0.95 -10.12 -25.96
CA ARG A 94 0.05 -9.84 -27.11
C ARG A 94 -1.24 -9.14 -26.68
N PHE A 95 -1.82 -9.51 -25.54
CA PHE A 95 -3.01 -8.86 -25.01
C PHE A 95 -2.73 -7.40 -24.67
N ILE A 96 -1.63 -7.13 -23.97
CA ILE A 96 -1.22 -5.76 -23.57
C ILE A 96 -0.95 -4.92 -24.82
N ALA A 97 -0.15 -5.45 -25.77
CA ALA A 97 0.18 -4.76 -27.01
C ALA A 97 -1.07 -4.45 -27.86
N ASP A 98 -2.05 -5.37 -27.97
CA ASP A 98 -3.33 -5.12 -28.64
C ASP A 98 -4.11 -3.96 -28.01
N LYS A 99 -4.11 -3.87 -26.65
CA LYS A 99 -4.79 -2.75 -25.97
C LYS A 99 -4.03 -1.45 -26.14
N ALA A 100 -2.70 -1.44 -26.02
CA ALA A 100 -1.87 -0.29 -26.27
C ALA A 100 -2.09 0.28 -27.68
N ALA A 101 -2.07 -0.59 -28.72
CA ALA A 101 -2.30 -0.21 -30.10
C ALA A 101 -3.71 0.39 -30.33
N ARG A 102 -4.76 -0.17 -29.70
CA ARG A 102 -6.14 0.36 -29.78
C ARG A 102 -6.27 1.75 -29.16
N HIS A 103 -5.47 2.05 -28.16
CA HIS A 103 -5.38 3.37 -27.54
C HIS A 103 -4.36 4.29 -28.20
N ARG A 104 -3.71 3.84 -29.30
CA ARG A 104 -2.68 4.57 -30.04
C ARG A 104 -1.49 4.97 -29.17
N PHE A 105 -1.11 4.08 -28.23
CA PHE A 105 0.11 4.25 -27.47
C PHE A 105 1.31 4.02 -28.39
N GLN A 106 2.25 4.95 -28.32
CA GLN A 106 3.50 4.92 -29.07
C GLN A 106 4.62 5.11 -28.07
N SER A 107 5.52 4.13 -27.97
CA SER A 107 6.69 4.23 -27.10
C SER A 107 6.33 4.68 -25.65
N PRO A 108 5.42 3.98 -24.94
CA PRO A 108 5.02 4.37 -23.60
C PRO A 108 6.10 4.08 -22.56
N LEU A 109 6.01 4.76 -21.41
CA LEU A 109 6.70 4.36 -20.20
C LEU A 109 6.06 3.08 -19.65
N LEU A 110 6.85 2.03 -19.44
CA LEU A 110 6.41 0.80 -18.81
C LEU A 110 6.63 0.89 -17.30
N TRP A 111 5.55 0.81 -16.51
CA TRP A 111 5.56 0.81 -15.06
C TRP A 111 5.29 -0.61 -14.55
N THR A 112 6.26 -1.20 -13.86
CA THR A 112 6.19 -2.55 -13.30
C THR A 112 6.18 -2.51 -11.79
N THR A 113 5.53 -3.51 -11.14
CA THR A 113 5.37 -3.59 -9.69
C THR A 113 5.72 -4.97 -9.11
N SER A 114 6.10 -5.93 -9.96
CA SER A 114 6.44 -7.29 -9.52
C SER A 114 7.56 -7.87 -10.38
N PRO A 115 8.53 -8.59 -9.77
CA PRO A 115 9.67 -9.20 -10.48
C PRO A 115 9.30 -10.14 -11.63
N GLU A 116 8.18 -10.86 -11.53
CA GLU A 116 7.73 -11.78 -12.59
C GLU A 116 7.46 -11.06 -13.92
N GLN A 117 7.24 -9.74 -13.88
CA GLN A 117 6.94 -8.92 -15.05
C GLN A 117 8.17 -8.74 -15.96
N VAL A 118 9.37 -9.07 -15.48
CA VAL A 118 10.59 -9.11 -16.31
C VAL A 118 10.39 -9.97 -17.57
N HIS A 119 9.60 -11.02 -17.49
CA HIS A 119 9.33 -11.92 -18.62
C HIS A 119 8.36 -11.34 -19.66
N LEU A 120 7.79 -10.16 -19.43
CA LEU A 120 6.95 -9.44 -20.38
C LEU A 120 7.74 -8.42 -21.19
N LEU A 121 8.94 -8.02 -20.75
CA LEU A 121 9.74 -6.96 -21.37
C LEU A 121 10.00 -7.24 -22.85
N ASP A 122 10.41 -8.47 -23.22
CA ASP A 122 10.65 -8.89 -24.60
C ASP A 122 9.39 -8.94 -25.51
N HIS A 123 8.22 -8.71 -24.93
CA HIS A 123 6.93 -8.83 -25.63
C HIS A 123 6.19 -7.50 -25.74
N LEU A 124 6.80 -6.41 -25.27
CA LEU A 124 6.21 -5.07 -25.23
C LEU A 124 7.17 -4.05 -25.83
N GLU A 125 6.60 -3.04 -26.48
CA GLU A 125 7.34 -1.87 -26.95
C GLU A 125 7.16 -0.75 -25.93
N TYR A 126 8.28 -0.16 -25.48
CA TYR A 126 8.32 0.94 -24.50
C TYR A 126 9.62 1.75 -24.65
N ASP A 127 9.60 3.02 -24.26
CA ASP A 127 10.76 3.92 -24.31
C ASP A 127 11.49 4.04 -22.97
N GLY A 128 10.84 3.64 -21.88
CA GLY A 128 11.44 3.68 -20.56
C GLY A 128 10.77 2.66 -19.64
N LEU A 129 11.52 2.20 -18.63
CA LEU A 129 11.09 1.18 -17.68
C LEU A 129 11.24 1.67 -16.25
N VAL A 130 10.13 1.64 -15.51
CA VAL A 130 10.07 1.89 -14.07
C VAL A 130 9.82 0.59 -13.34
N TYR A 131 10.61 0.31 -12.32
CA TYR A 131 10.30 -0.71 -11.34
C TYR A 131 9.94 -0.07 -9.99
N ASP A 132 8.68 -0.24 -9.53
CA ASP A 132 8.17 0.21 -8.24
C ASP A 132 8.22 -0.95 -7.25
N CYS A 133 9.31 -1.05 -6.49
CA CYS A 133 9.56 -2.08 -5.48
C CYS A 133 8.97 -1.65 -4.14
N ASP A 134 7.78 -2.15 -3.82
CA ASP A 134 7.01 -1.79 -2.63
C ASP A 134 7.18 -2.76 -1.45
N ARG A 135 7.81 -3.92 -1.68
CA ARG A 135 8.02 -4.98 -0.69
C ARG A 135 9.19 -5.88 -1.06
N ASP A 136 9.55 -6.75 -0.16
CA ASP A 136 10.41 -7.88 -0.48
C ASP A 136 9.60 -9.00 -1.18
N TRP A 137 10.21 -9.62 -2.19
CA TRP A 137 9.62 -10.65 -3.06
C TRP A 137 10.28 -12.02 -2.85
N GLU A 138 10.43 -12.47 -1.58
CA GLU A 138 11.07 -13.78 -1.27
C GLU A 138 10.41 -14.97 -1.95
N GLU A 139 9.10 -14.90 -2.17
CA GLU A 139 8.37 -15.97 -2.85
C GLU A 139 8.73 -16.12 -4.33
N LEU A 140 9.44 -15.12 -4.91
CA LEU A 140 9.88 -15.12 -6.29
C LEU A 140 11.41 -15.35 -6.39
N PRO A 141 11.90 -15.91 -7.51
CA PRO A 141 13.32 -16.07 -7.72
C PRO A 141 14.07 -14.72 -7.67
N PRO A 142 15.11 -14.56 -6.85
CA PRO A 142 15.88 -13.30 -6.76
C PRO A 142 16.46 -12.82 -8.10
N LEU A 143 16.79 -13.76 -9.00
CA LEU A 143 17.27 -13.44 -10.35
C LEU A 143 16.25 -12.63 -11.17
N TRP A 144 14.96 -12.81 -10.94
CA TRP A 144 13.94 -12.07 -11.68
C TRP A 144 13.92 -10.61 -11.26
N GLU A 145 14.01 -10.36 -9.96
CA GLU A 145 14.05 -9.01 -9.44
C GLU A 145 15.34 -8.29 -9.83
N GLY A 146 16.49 -8.97 -9.70
CA GLY A 146 17.76 -8.42 -10.15
C GLY A 146 17.77 -8.10 -11.65
N ALA A 147 17.21 -8.98 -12.49
CA ALA A 147 17.06 -8.71 -13.91
C ALA A 147 16.11 -7.54 -14.21
N LEU A 148 14.99 -7.44 -13.50
CA LEU A 148 14.05 -6.31 -13.66
C LEU A 148 14.70 -5.00 -13.25
N ALA A 149 15.37 -4.96 -12.10
CA ALA A 149 16.06 -3.77 -11.60
C ALA A 149 17.21 -3.32 -12.51
N ASN A 150 17.95 -4.29 -13.10
CA ASN A 150 19.04 -3.99 -14.03
C ASN A 150 18.54 -3.44 -15.39
N ASN A 151 17.34 -3.80 -15.81
CA ASN A 151 16.73 -3.26 -17.03
C ASN A 151 15.98 -1.94 -16.79
N ALA A 152 15.65 -1.62 -15.55
CA ALA A 152 14.87 -0.42 -15.22
C ALA A 152 15.72 0.85 -15.36
N ASP A 153 15.17 1.86 -16.02
CA ASP A 153 15.76 3.20 -16.10
C ASP A 153 15.72 3.90 -14.74
N ILE A 154 14.71 3.57 -13.92
CA ILE A 154 14.60 4.00 -12.54
C ILE A 154 13.89 2.94 -11.69
N VAL A 155 14.41 2.73 -10.48
CA VAL A 155 13.79 1.91 -9.44
C VAL A 155 13.28 2.81 -8.32
N PHE A 156 12.01 2.68 -7.95
CA PHE A 156 11.46 3.26 -6.72
C PHE A 156 11.45 2.20 -5.63
N ALA A 157 12.22 2.39 -4.57
CA ALA A 157 12.27 1.49 -3.43
C ALA A 157 11.49 2.06 -2.24
N ALA A 158 10.58 1.27 -1.66
CA ALA A 158 9.72 1.73 -0.56
C ALA A 158 10.46 1.96 0.76
N SER A 159 11.69 1.45 0.88
CA SER A 159 12.50 1.59 2.09
C SER A 159 13.99 1.64 1.79
N PRO A 160 14.84 2.09 2.75
CA PRO A 160 16.28 2.04 2.64
C PRO A 160 16.82 0.62 2.40
N LEU A 161 16.36 -0.40 3.15
CA LEU A 161 16.84 -1.78 2.99
C LEU A 161 16.52 -2.33 1.59
N LEU A 162 15.35 -2.02 1.05
CA LEU A 162 15.04 -2.40 -0.33
C LEU A 162 15.95 -1.69 -1.34
N ALA A 163 16.26 -0.41 -1.12
CA ALA A 163 17.19 0.32 -1.98
C ALA A 163 18.60 -0.26 -1.92
N ASP A 164 19.10 -0.57 -0.74
CA ASP A 164 20.41 -1.16 -0.53
C ASP A 164 20.51 -2.55 -1.17
N ARG A 165 19.47 -3.37 -1.02
CA ARG A 165 19.39 -4.70 -1.62
C ARG A 165 19.42 -4.67 -3.16
N LEU A 166 18.81 -3.66 -3.77
CA LEU A 166 18.76 -3.50 -5.22
C LEU A 166 19.95 -2.74 -5.80
N SER A 167 20.75 -2.08 -4.98
CA SER A 167 21.90 -1.27 -5.42
C SER A 167 22.96 -2.02 -6.25
N PRO A 168 23.19 -3.34 -6.05
CA PRO A 168 24.08 -4.08 -6.94
C PRO A 168 23.54 -4.27 -8.37
N CYS A 169 22.22 -4.13 -8.56
CA CYS A 169 21.54 -4.37 -9.83
C CYS A 169 21.17 -3.09 -10.58
N SER A 170 21.04 -1.95 -9.88
CA SER A 170 20.65 -0.67 -10.49
C SER A 170 21.42 0.49 -9.87
N SER A 171 21.88 1.42 -10.71
CA SER A 171 22.53 2.66 -10.27
C SER A 171 21.56 3.84 -10.11
N ASN A 172 20.31 3.70 -10.54
CA ASN A 172 19.29 4.75 -10.47
C ASN A 172 18.13 4.30 -9.58
N ILE A 173 18.32 4.39 -8.27
CA ILE A 173 17.34 4.03 -7.25
C ILE A 173 16.93 5.28 -6.49
N ALA A 174 15.62 5.55 -6.46
CA ALA A 174 15.03 6.60 -5.66
C ALA A 174 14.20 6.00 -4.52
N GLN A 175 14.43 6.45 -3.29
CA GLN A 175 13.58 6.06 -2.17
C GLN A 175 12.21 6.70 -2.30
N LEU A 176 11.18 5.88 -2.25
CA LEU A 176 9.78 6.30 -2.34
C LEU A 176 8.94 5.51 -1.32
N PRO A 177 8.93 5.90 -0.05
CA PRO A 177 8.10 5.24 0.96
C PRO A 177 6.61 5.30 0.65
N ASN A 178 5.81 4.46 1.31
CA ASN A 178 4.36 4.54 1.25
C ASN A 178 3.85 5.92 1.67
N GLY A 179 2.60 6.17 1.46
CA GLY A 179 1.99 7.47 1.73
C GLY A 179 0.58 7.35 2.27
N VAL A 180 -0.04 8.49 2.47
CA VAL A 180 -1.39 8.63 3.01
C VAL A 180 -2.20 9.68 2.27
N ASN A 181 -3.52 9.56 2.28
CA ASN A 181 -4.42 10.65 1.90
C ASN A 181 -4.59 11.60 3.11
N TYR A 182 -3.56 12.41 3.37
CA TYR A 182 -3.46 13.22 4.60
C TYR A 182 -4.73 14.04 4.90
N PRO A 183 -5.35 14.79 3.96
CA PRO A 183 -6.56 15.55 4.25
C PRO A 183 -7.72 14.70 4.78
N MET A 184 -7.77 13.41 4.41
CA MET A 184 -8.81 12.49 4.86
C MET A 184 -8.63 12.06 6.31
N PHE A 185 -7.37 11.94 6.78
CA PHE A 185 -7.03 11.42 8.09
C PHE A 185 -6.56 12.48 9.10
N SER A 186 -6.33 13.72 8.66
CA SER A 186 -5.91 14.82 9.56
C SER A 186 -7.07 15.53 10.30
N GLY A 187 -8.31 15.19 9.94
CA GLY A 187 -9.48 15.91 10.45
C GLY A 187 -9.77 17.25 9.74
N GLU A 188 -8.93 17.67 8.79
CA GLU A 188 -9.15 18.90 8.01
C GLU A 188 -10.32 18.78 7.03
N GLY A 189 -10.71 17.53 6.68
CA GLY A 189 -11.73 17.23 5.67
C GLY A 189 -13.18 17.30 6.12
N GLY A 190 -13.46 17.57 7.39
CA GLY A 190 -14.83 17.65 7.90
C GLY A 190 -15.00 17.07 9.31
N SER A 191 -16.14 17.38 9.92
CA SER A 191 -16.52 16.81 11.21
C SER A 191 -16.82 15.30 11.06
N ILE A 192 -16.49 14.52 12.07
CA ILE A 192 -17.00 13.15 12.27
C ILE A 192 -18.51 13.19 12.07
N GLN A 193 -19.01 12.44 11.09
CA GLN A 193 -20.42 12.48 10.70
C GLN A 193 -21.31 11.76 11.73
N SER A 194 -20.76 10.73 12.40
CA SER A 194 -21.46 10.00 13.47
C SER A 194 -20.46 9.30 14.38
N ASP A 195 -20.81 9.12 15.66
CA ASP A 195 -20.05 8.23 16.54
C ASP A 195 -20.36 6.77 16.19
N PRO A 196 -19.38 5.99 15.68
CA PRO A 196 -19.60 4.60 15.32
C PRO A 196 -19.81 3.67 16.54
N LEU A 197 -19.53 4.15 17.77
CA LEU A 197 -19.65 3.41 19.03
C LEU A 197 -20.38 4.25 20.11
N PRO A 198 -21.60 4.70 19.88
CA PRO A 198 -22.26 5.65 20.78
C PRO A 198 -22.58 5.10 22.18
N GLN A 199 -22.58 3.75 22.35
CA GLN A 199 -22.87 3.09 23.62
C GLN A 199 -21.61 2.75 24.43
N VAL A 200 -20.41 3.03 23.88
CA VAL A 200 -19.15 2.75 24.55
C VAL A 200 -18.71 3.95 25.36
N HIS A 201 -18.63 3.76 26.67
CA HIS A 201 -18.15 4.75 27.62
C HIS A 201 -16.81 4.28 28.20
N GLY A 202 -15.77 5.08 28.06
CA GLY A 202 -14.42 4.77 28.51
C GLY A 202 -13.42 4.73 27.36
N PRO A 203 -12.15 4.42 27.67
CA PRO A 203 -11.08 4.41 26.67
C PRO A 203 -11.34 3.37 25.58
N VAL A 204 -11.13 3.77 24.33
CA VAL A 204 -11.20 2.92 23.13
C VAL A 204 -9.82 2.82 22.50
N LEU A 205 -9.30 1.61 22.42
CA LEU A 205 -8.04 1.31 21.76
C LEU A 205 -8.34 0.57 20.44
N GLY A 206 -7.99 1.20 19.32
CA GLY A 206 -8.43 0.74 18.00
C GLY A 206 -7.32 0.20 17.12
N TRP A 207 -7.61 -0.88 16.41
CA TRP A 207 -6.75 -1.48 15.41
C TRP A 207 -7.50 -1.73 14.10
N ALA A 208 -7.15 -1.00 13.05
CA ALA A 208 -7.67 -1.26 11.71
C ALA A 208 -6.85 -2.39 11.08
N VAL A 209 -7.40 -3.60 10.99
CA VAL A 209 -6.64 -4.80 10.62
C VAL A 209 -7.49 -5.81 9.86
N VAL A 210 -6.89 -6.49 8.88
CA VAL A 210 -7.45 -7.73 8.34
C VAL A 210 -6.99 -8.87 9.23
N ILE A 211 -7.91 -9.49 9.97
CA ILE A 211 -7.60 -10.65 10.80
C ILE A 211 -7.42 -11.86 9.88
N HIS A 212 -6.25 -12.47 9.90
CA HIS A 212 -5.92 -13.68 9.15
C HIS A 212 -5.26 -14.72 10.08
N ARG A 213 -5.04 -15.92 9.57
CA ARG A 213 -4.65 -17.08 10.38
C ARG A 213 -3.36 -16.89 11.19
N GLU A 214 -2.40 -16.19 10.62
CA GLU A 214 -1.05 -16.03 11.17
C GLU A 214 -0.91 -14.80 12.07
N LEU A 215 -1.95 -13.95 12.13
CA LEU A 215 -1.93 -12.76 12.94
C LEU A 215 -1.95 -13.09 14.42
N ASP A 216 -0.99 -12.57 15.18
CA ASP A 216 -0.97 -12.71 16.63
C ASP A 216 -1.97 -11.76 17.30
N LEU A 217 -2.97 -12.32 17.92
CA LEU A 217 -4.02 -11.62 18.68
C LEU A 217 -3.84 -11.75 20.20
N SER A 218 -2.75 -12.38 20.66
CA SER A 218 -2.50 -12.59 22.08
C SER A 218 -2.33 -11.30 22.88
N PRO A 219 -1.69 -10.21 22.36
CA PRO A 219 -1.57 -8.96 23.11
C PRO A 219 -2.92 -8.32 23.40
N ILE A 220 -3.85 -8.35 22.41
CA ILE A 220 -5.21 -7.82 22.60
C ILE A 220 -5.98 -8.68 23.62
N LEU A 221 -5.87 -10.00 23.52
CA LEU A 221 -6.55 -10.92 24.44
C LEU A 221 -6.03 -10.75 25.88
N TYR A 222 -4.73 -10.56 26.05
CA TYR A 222 -4.11 -10.28 27.34
C TYR A 222 -4.61 -8.93 27.90
N ALA A 223 -4.48 -7.88 27.15
CA ALA A 223 -4.87 -6.53 27.59
C ALA A 223 -6.38 -6.41 27.88
N ALA A 224 -7.24 -7.07 27.10
CA ALA A 224 -8.68 -7.08 27.34
C ALA A 224 -9.07 -7.74 28.68
N ARG A 225 -8.33 -8.76 29.13
CA ARG A 225 -8.52 -9.38 30.43
C ARG A 225 -8.05 -8.53 31.59
N GLU A 226 -6.88 -7.91 31.43
CA GLU A 226 -6.27 -7.07 32.47
C GLU A 226 -6.98 -5.72 32.66
N ARG A 227 -7.67 -5.23 31.63
CA ARG A 227 -8.34 -3.93 31.61
C ARG A 227 -9.81 -4.05 31.14
N PRO A 228 -10.70 -4.63 31.94
CA PRO A 228 -12.11 -4.81 31.58
C PRO A 228 -12.87 -3.48 31.37
N GLY A 229 -12.35 -2.36 31.87
CA GLY A 229 -12.92 -1.03 31.67
C GLY A 229 -12.50 -0.35 30.35
N TRP A 230 -11.59 -0.95 29.57
CA TRP A 230 -11.22 -0.44 28.26
C TRP A 230 -11.97 -1.20 27.16
N THR A 231 -12.19 -0.56 26.02
CA THR A 231 -12.74 -1.23 24.83
C THR A 231 -11.65 -1.41 23.80
N PHE A 232 -11.48 -2.62 23.30
CA PHE A 232 -10.58 -2.95 22.19
C PHE A 232 -11.40 -3.10 20.92
N LEU A 233 -11.21 -2.17 19.99
CA LEU A 233 -11.88 -2.15 18.68
C LEU A 233 -10.97 -2.75 17.61
N LEU A 234 -11.42 -3.82 16.95
CA LEU A 234 -10.77 -4.37 15.76
C LEU A 234 -11.66 -4.09 14.55
N LEU A 235 -11.18 -3.24 13.65
CA LEU A 235 -11.90 -2.78 12.47
C LEU A 235 -11.33 -3.45 11.22
N GLY A 236 -12.13 -4.25 10.53
CA GLY A 236 -11.76 -4.85 9.27
C GLY A 236 -12.29 -6.25 9.03
N ARG A 237 -11.85 -6.85 7.93
CA ARG A 237 -12.27 -8.19 7.54
C ARG A 237 -11.72 -9.24 8.51
N GLN A 238 -12.56 -10.19 8.87
CA GLN A 238 -12.21 -11.30 9.75
C GLN A 238 -12.14 -12.58 8.92
N GLU A 239 -10.95 -13.15 8.85
CA GLU A 239 -10.70 -14.47 8.28
C GLU A 239 -10.47 -15.48 9.43
N ASP A 240 -10.14 -16.73 9.07
CA ASP A 240 -9.88 -17.77 10.08
C ASP A 240 -8.64 -17.41 10.92
N ASN A 241 -8.82 -17.41 12.26
CA ASN A 241 -7.73 -17.21 13.21
C ASN A 241 -8.02 -18.00 14.50
N PRO A 242 -7.04 -18.75 15.06
CA PRO A 242 -7.22 -19.59 16.22
C PRO A 242 -7.68 -18.87 17.49
N LEU A 243 -7.31 -17.61 17.66
CA LEU A 243 -7.64 -16.79 18.84
C LEU A 243 -8.95 -16.01 18.69
N LEU A 244 -9.48 -15.87 17.48
CA LEU A 244 -10.70 -15.11 17.21
C LEU A 244 -11.92 -15.58 18.04
N PRO A 245 -12.18 -16.90 18.24
CA PRO A 245 -13.27 -17.37 19.10
C PRO A 245 -13.09 -16.94 20.57
N ARG A 246 -11.85 -16.79 21.03
CA ARG A 246 -11.54 -16.32 22.40
C ARG A 246 -11.78 -14.82 22.53
N LEU A 247 -11.40 -14.04 21.54
CA LEU A 247 -11.66 -12.60 21.49
C LEU A 247 -13.17 -12.29 21.46
N ARG A 248 -13.96 -13.03 20.67
CA ARG A 248 -15.42 -12.89 20.62
C ARG A 248 -16.12 -13.09 21.94
N ARG A 249 -15.49 -13.78 22.90
CA ARG A 249 -16.03 -14.01 24.25
C ARG A 249 -15.66 -12.90 25.23
N GLN A 250 -14.76 -12.00 24.87
CA GLN A 250 -14.40 -10.88 25.73
C GLN A 250 -15.49 -9.80 25.61
N PRO A 251 -16.10 -9.37 26.73
CA PRO A 251 -17.20 -8.40 26.67
C PRO A 251 -16.76 -7.00 26.25
N ASN A 252 -15.47 -6.72 26.34
CA ASN A 252 -14.86 -5.43 26.01
C ASN A 252 -14.03 -5.46 24.72
N VAL A 253 -14.27 -6.46 23.84
CA VAL A 253 -13.71 -6.51 22.50
C VAL A 253 -14.82 -6.31 21.47
N ALA A 254 -14.73 -5.22 20.72
CA ALA A 254 -15.62 -4.89 19.61
C ALA A 254 -14.98 -5.31 18.28
N LEU A 255 -15.59 -6.26 17.59
CA LEU A 255 -15.16 -6.71 16.27
C LEU A 255 -16.05 -6.06 15.21
N ALA A 256 -15.62 -4.92 14.69
CA ALA A 256 -16.29 -4.25 13.58
C ALA A 256 -15.84 -4.87 12.25
N GLY A 257 -16.79 -5.06 11.34
CA GLY A 257 -16.52 -5.55 10.00
C GLY A 257 -15.76 -4.52 9.14
N PRO A 258 -15.51 -4.84 7.86
CA PRO A 258 -14.96 -3.88 6.94
C PRO A 258 -15.96 -2.73 6.72
N CYS A 259 -15.46 -1.51 6.69
CA CYS A 259 -16.23 -0.31 6.35
C CYS A 259 -15.67 0.35 5.08
N PRO A 260 -16.44 1.19 4.40
CA PRO A 260 -15.94 2.01 3.30
C PRO A 260 -14.75 2.89 3.73
N LEU A 261 -13.80 3.11 2.82
CA LEU A 261 -12.58 3.87 3.14
C LEU A 261 -12.87 5.28 3.69
N ASN A 262 -13.91 5.92 3.20
CA ASN A 262 -14.32 7.26 3.67
C ASN A 262 -14.90 7.28 5.08
N GLU A 263 -15.25 6.13 5.65
CA GLU A 263 -15.73 6.00 7.03
C GLU A 263 -14.61 5.62 8.01
N VAL A 264 -13.47 5.11 7.52
CA VAL A 264 -12.34 4.73 8.38
C VAL A 264 -11.87 5.86 9.30
N PRO A 265 -11.77 7.13 8.85
CA PRO A 265 -11.40 8.22 9.75
C PRO A 265 -12.32 8.36 10.96
N ASP A 266 -13.65 8.21 10.81
CA ASP A 266 -14.60 8.34 11.93
C ASP A 266 -14.32 7.29 13.01
N TRP A 267 -14.01 6.06 12.61
CA TRP A 267 -13.61 4.99 13.52
C TRP A 267 -12.29 5.30 14.24
N LEU A 268 -11.29 5.79 13.50
CA LEU A 268 -9.98 6.12 14.07
C LEU A 268 -10.06 7.31 15.04
N PHE A 269 -10.85 8.34 14.70
CA PHE A 269 -11.05 9.49 15.58
C PHE A 269 -11.84 9.15 16.84
N ARG A 270 -12.69 8.10 16.82
CA ARG A 270 -13.39 7.60 18.00
C ARG A 270 -12.43 6.91 18.98
N CYS A 271 -11.29 6.40 18.51
CA CYS A 271 -10.30 5.77 19.37
C CYS A 271 -9.49 6.81 20.15
N ASP A 272 -9.10 6.47 21.38
CA ASP A 272 -8.20 7.28 22.21
C ASP A 272 -6.74 6.92 21.91
N VAL A 273 -6.47 5.64 21.62
CA VAL A 273 -5.16 5.11 21.23
C VAL A 273 -5.32 4.23 19.99
N LEU A 274 -4.40 4.34 19.05
CA LEU A 274 -4.34 3.50 17.87
C LEU A 274 -3.28 2.41 18.05
N LEU A 275 -3.59 1.21 17.57
CA LEU A 275 -2.74 0.04 17.74
C LEU A 275 -2.21 -0.44 16.39
N GLU A 276 -0.91 -0.71 16.32
CA GLU A 276 -0.28 -1.31 15.15
C GLU A 276 0.58 -2.50 15.59
N LEU A 277 -0.05 -3.69 15.61
CA LEU A 277 0.58 -4.91 16.11
C LEU A 277 1.02 -5.84 14.99
N LEU A 278 0.78 -5.44 13.73
CA LEU A 278 1.20 -6.21 12.59
C LEU A 278 2.72 -6.13 12.45
N ARG A 279 3.35 -7.26 12.64
CA ARG A 279 4.76 -7.47 12.38
C ARG A 279 4.86 -8.35 11.13
N GLU A 280 5.60 -7.92 10.14
CA GLU A 280 6.00 -8.84 9.07
C GLU A 280 6.90 -9.92 9.66
N ASP A 281 6.85 -11.14 9.11
CA ASP A 281 7.61 -12.29 9.66
C ASP A 281 9.14 -12.12 9.54
N ARG A 282 9.60 -10.94 9.15
CA ARG A 282 11.00 -10.60 8.97
C ARG A 282 11.48 -9.57 9.95
N PRO A 283 12.55 -9.87 10.70
CA PRO A 283 13.14 -8.92 11.63
C PRO A 283 13.84 -7.72 10.97
N ASP A 284 14.08 -7.78 9.66
CA ASP A 284 14.80 -6.77 8.88
C ASP A 284 13.91 -5.93 7.94
N SER A 285 12.58 -6.07 8.07
CA SER A 285 11.66 -5.24 7.28
C SER A 285 11.59 -3.83 7.83
N ASP A 286 11.94 -2.84 7.01
CA ASP A 286 11.83 -1.41 7.30
C ASP A 286 10.75 -0.72 6.46
N VAL A 287 9.93 -1.47 5.73
CA VAL A 287 8.82 -0.92 4.95
C VAL A 287 7.69 -0.49 5.87
N ILE A 288 7.39 0.80 5.87
CA ILE A 288 6.29 1.36 6.66
C ILE A 288 4.96 1.19 5.92
N SER A 289 3.96 0.62 6.60
CA SER A 289 2.63 0.46 6.06
C SER A 289 1.93 1.81 5.82
N GLY A 290 1.06 1.89 4.81
CA GLY A 290 0.21 3.06 4.60
C GLY A 290 -0.67 3.37 5.81
N ARG A 291 -1.10 2.33 6.53
CA ARG A 291 -1.93 2.45 7.74
C ARG A 291 -1.22 3.19 8.87
N LEU A 292 0.08 2.96 9.09
CA LEU A 292 0.82 3.70 10.11
C LEU A 292 0.85 5.22 9.78
N TYR A 293 0.98 5.58 8.50
CA TYR A 293 0.86 6.99 8.08
C TYR A 293 -0.56 7.55 8.25
N GLU A 294 -1.60 6.72 8.09
CA GLU A 294 -2.98 7.09 8.42
C GLU A 294 -3.11 7.43 9.91
N TYR A 295 -2.57 6.58 10.77
CA TYR A 295 -2.55 6.79 12.23
C TYR A 295 -1.77 8.04 12.62
N LEU A 296 -0.58 8.23 12.10
CA LEU A 296 0.22 9.45 12.32
C LEU A 296 -0.56 10.70 11.93
N SER A 297 -1.30 10.64 10.82
CA SER A 297 -2.10 11.78 10.33
C SER A 297 -3.21 12.20 11.29
N THR A 298 -3.76 11.27 12.09
CA THR A 298 -4.78 11.60 13.10
C THR A 298 -4.22 12.39 14.27
N GLY A 299 -2.90 12.29 14.53
CA GLY A 299 -2.24 12.84 15.72
C GLY A 299 -2.49 12.05 17.00
N LYS A 300 -3.31 10.99 16.98
CA LYS A 300 -3.61 10.13 18.13
C LYS A 300 -2.35 9.38 18.60
N PRO A 301 -2.25 9.05 19.90
CA PRO A 301 -1.21 8.16 20.40
C PRO A 301 -1.22 6.80 19.68
N ILE A 302 -0.05 6.27 19.40
CA ILE A 302 0.13 4.99 18.68
C ILE A 302 0.96 4.06 19.54
N VAL A 303 0.44 2.87 19.82
CA VAL A 303 1.17 1.78 20.46
C VAL A 303 1.36 0.66 19.45
N SER A 304 2.59 0.19 19.33
CA SER A 304 3.04 -0.69 18.27
C SER A 304 3.79 -1.90 18.85
N MET A 305 3.72 -3.03 18.15
CA MET A 305 4.63 -4.17 18.32
C MET A 305 5.36 -4.48 17.00
N LEU A 306 5.56 -3.47 16.18
CA LEU A 306 6.38 -3.54 14.97
C LEU A 306 7.86 -3.80 15.32
N TRP A 307 8.65 -4.11 14.31
CA TRP A 307 10.10 -4.24 14.48
C TRP A 307 10.73 -2.91 14.91
N PRO A 308 11.79 -2.93 15.74
CA PRO A 308 12.47 -1.71 16.21
C PRO A 308 12.84 -0.77 15.08
N GLU A 309 13.33 -1.29 13.96
CA GLU A 309 13.73 -0.54 12.77
C GLU A 309 12.59 0.30 12.20
N GLN A 310 11.36 -0.21 12.28
CA GLN A 310 10.16 0.52 11.82
C GLN A 310 9.73 1.59 12.83
N VAL A 311 9.90 1.33 14.12
CA VAL A 311 9.55 2.28 15.20
C VAL A 311 10.54 3.42 15.26
N GLU A 312 11.83 3.15 15.10
CA GLU A 312 12.93 4.13 15.16
C GLU A 312 12.84 5.19 14.05
N ILE A 313 12.14 4.91 12.96
CA ILE A 313 11.83 5.91 11.91
C ILE A 313 10.98 7.07 12.47
N PHE A 314 10.21 6.80 13.54
CA PHE A 314 9.29 7.75 14.16
C PHE A 314 9.64 8.00 15.64
N PRO A 315 10.84 8.54 15.94
CA PRO A 315 11.28 8.69 17.31
C PRO A 315 10.33 9.59 18.11
N ASP A 316 10.01 9.17 19.32
CA ASP A 316 9.18 9.89 20.30
C ASP A 316 7.69 10.08 19.90
N VAL A 317 7.22 9.44 18.85
CA VAL A 317 5.81 9.57 18.41
C VAL A 317 5.07 8.25 18.28
N VAL A 318 5.79 7.11 18.24
CA VAL A 318 5.24 5.74 18.27
C VAL A 318 5.83 5.01 19.47
N TYR A 319 4.97 4.44 20.31
CA TYR A 319 5.38 3.65 21.47
C TYR A 319 5.57 2.19 21.06
N GLY A 320 6.82 1.71 21.02
CA GLY A 320 7.16 0.34 20.63
C GLY A 320 7.21 -0.60 21.83
N ALA A 321 6.40 -1.66 21.82
CA ALA A 321 6.38 -2.71 22.82
C ALA A 321 7.06 -3.98 22.31
N HIS A 322 7.75 -4.70 23.19
CA HIS A 322 8.43 -5.96 22.87
C HIS A 322 7.63 -7.19 23.31
N ASP A 323 6.77 -7.04 24.32
CA ASP A 323 5.93 -8.10 24.85
C ASP A 323 4.54 -7.59 25.27
N GLU A 324 3.64 -8.52 25.66
CA GLU A 324 2.27 -8.21 26.06
C GLU A 324 2.16 -7.32 27.31
N ARG A 325 3.12 -7.41 28.25
CA ARG A 325 3.12 -6.61 29.48
C ARG A 325 3.57 -5.19 29.19
N GLU A 326 4.61 -5.03 28.42
CA GLU A 326 5.06 -3.73 27.95
C GLU A 326 4.01 -3.06 27.08
N PHE A 327 3.37 -3.81 26.18
CA PHE A 327 2.24 -3.35 25.39
C PHE A 327 1.13 -2.75 26.27
N LEU A 328 0.71 -3.45 27.32
CA LEU A 328 -0.29 -2.96 28.25
C LEU A 328 0.14 -1.70 28.98
N THR A 329 1.40 -1.65 29.41
CA THR A 329 2.00 -0.48 30.11
C THR A 329 2.02 0.74 29.19
N LEU A 330 2.44 0.55 27.94
CA LEU A 330 2.48 1.63 26.95
C LEU A 330 1.10 2.08 26.52
N CYS A 331 0.11 1.19 26.46
CA CYS A 331 -1.29 1.58 26.26
C CYS A 331 -1.81 2.49 27.40
N GLN A 332 -1.47 2.18 28.66
CA GLN A 332 -1.81 3.04 29.79
C GLN A 332 -1.12 4.41 29.68
N HIS A 333 0.16 4.43 29.36
CA HIS A 333 0.93 5.67 29.15
C HIS A 333 0.35 6.50 28.00
N ALA A 334 0.00 5.86 26.90
CA ALA A 334 -0.60 6.51 25.73
C ALA A 334 -1.96 7.17 26.05
N LEU A 335 -2.78 6.56 26.94
CA LEU A 335 -4.04 7.14 27.39
C LEU A 335 -3.84 8.37 28.29
N GLU A 336 -2.68 8.50 28.95
CA GLU A 336 -2.31 9.62 29.81
C GLU A 336 -1.58 10.74 29.04
N GLU A 337 -1.29 10.52 27.75
CA GLU A 337 -0.59 11.51 26.92
C GLU A 337 -1.42 12.80 26.78
N ALA A 338 -0.83 13.92 27.19
CA ALA A 338 -1.46 15.22 27.03
C ALA A 338 -1.51 15.66 25.56
N PRO A 339 -2.64 16.21 25.08
CA PRO A 339 -2.70 16.81 23.75
C PRO A 339 -1.64 17.91 23.59
N GLY A 340 -1.01 17.98 22.41
CA GLY A 340 -0.07 19.07 22.15
C GLY A 340 1.05 18.72 21.19
N PHE A 341 2.30 18.94 21.59
CA PHE A 341 3.48 18.86 20.72
C PHE A 341 3.64 17.49 20.05
N VAL A 342 3.44 16.40 20.77
CA VAL A 342 3.62 15.03 20.22
C VAL A 342 2.54 14.74 19.17
N SER A 343 1.30 15.12 19.41
CA SER A 343 0.21 15.01 18.45
C SER A 343 0.52 15.77 17.15
N GLN A 344 0.97 17.03 17.24
CA GLN A 344 1.36 17.84 16.08
C GLN A 344 2.55 17.22 15.35
N ARG A 345 3.51 16.64 16.08
CA ARG A 345 4.65 15.95 15.48
C ARG A 345 4.23 14.70 14.71
N ARG A 346 3.29 13.90 15.20
CA ARG A 346 2.66 12.80 14.45
C ARG A 346 2.03 13.31 13.16
N GLN A 347 1.22 14.36 13.23
CA GLN A 347 0.59 14.95 12.05
C GLN A 347 1.61 15.46 11.04
N SER A 348 2.74 15.99 11.47
CA SER A 348 3.81 16.42 10.55
C SER A 348 4.42 15.27 9.76
N TYR A 349 4.59 14.10 10.38
CA TYR A 349 5.01 12.87 9.68
C TYR A 349 3.96 12.43 8.66
N GLY A 350 2.67 12.44 9.03
CA GLY A 350 1.57 12.14 8.11
C GLY A 350 1.52 13.11 6.94
N ALA A 351 1.62 14.41 7.19
CA ALA A 351 1.63 15.44 6.14
C ALA A 351 2.80 15.27 5.16
N ALA A 352 4.01 14.97 5.68
CA ALA A 352 5.19 14.71 4.85
C ALA A 352 5.05 13.42 4.00
N ALA A 353 4.20 12.50 4.42
CA ALA A 353 3.89 11.27 3.69
C ALA A 353 2.68 11.40 2.74
N ALA A 354 2.16 12.58 2.50
CA ALA A 354 1.00 12.76 1.61
C ALA A 354 1.25 12.19 0.21
N TRP A 355 0.31 11.42 -0.33
CA TRP A 355 0.40 10.84 -1.68
C TRP A 355 0.63 11.89 -2.78
N SER A 356 0.16 13.12 -2.58
CA SER A 356 0.44 14.24 -3.50
C SER A 356 1.93 14.58 -3.54
N LEU A 357 2.63 14.55 -2.41
CA LEU A 357 4.06 14.78 -2.32
C LEU A 357 4.85 13.61 -2.91
N ARG A 358 4.40 12.36 -2.66
CA ARG A 358 4.99 11.16 -3.26
C ARG A 358 4.88 11.18 -4.79
N ALA A 359 3.71 11.49 -5.32
CA ALA A 359 3.51 11.61 -6.78
C ALA A 359 4.32 12.76 -7.39
N ALA A 360 4.45 13.89 -6.69
CA ALA A 360 5.32 14.98 -7.14
C ALA A 360 6.82 14.58 -7.13
N ALA A 361 7.25 13.75 -6.16
CA ALA A 361 8.59 13.19 -6.15
C ALA A 361 8.81 12.25 -7.34
N VAL A 362 7.85 11.37 -7.62
CA VAL A 362 7.87 10.51 -8.82
C VAL A 362 8.02 11.33 -10.09
N SER A 363 7.17 12.35 -10.29
CA SER A 363 7.26 13.21 -11.49
C SER A 363 8.66 13.82 -11.65
N ARG A 364 9.21 14.40 -10.57
CA ARG A 364 10.57 14.97 -10.62
C ARG A 364 11.65 13.94 -10.97
N SER A 365 11.57 12.75 -10.39
CA SER A 365 12.53 11.68 -10.67
C SER A 365 12.44 11.22 -12.13
N LEU A 366 11.23 11.08 -12.66
CA LEU A 366 11.02 10.72 -14.07
C LEU A 366 11.48 11.83 -15.02
N ASP A 367 11.22 13.11 -14.72
CA ASP A 367 11.72 14.26 -15.49
C ASP A 367 13.25 14.29 -15.49
N THR A 368 13.89 14.04 -14.33
CA THR A 368 15.36 14.00 -14.19
C THR A 368 15.97 12.87 -15.00
N ALA A 369 15.27 11.72 -15.07
CA ALA A 369 15.69 10.57 -15.87
C ALA A 369 15.35 10.72 -17.38
N GLY A 370 14.69 11.82 -17.79
CA GLY A 370 14.28 12.05 -19.17
C GLY A 370 13.13 11.13 -19.64
N LEU A 371 12.33 10.62 -18.70
CA LEU A 371 11.25 9.67 -18.96
C LEU A 371 9.86 10.33 -19.06
N LEU A 372 9.71 11.56 -18.62
CA LEU A 372 8.49 12.37 -18.75
C LEU A 372 8.70 13.67 -19.50
#